data_e0fd5a2795f7a8f6d2611039b9332a72
#
_entry.id   e0fd5a2795f7a8f6d2611039b9332a72
#
_cell.length_a   1.000
_cell.length_b   1.000
_cell.length_c   1.000
_cell.angle_alpha   90.00
_cell.angle_beta   90.00
_cell.angle_gamma   90.00
#
_symmetry.space_group_name_H-M   'P 1'
#
loop_
_entity.id
_entity.type
_entity.pdbx_description
1 polymer ?
#
loop_
_entity_poly.entity_id
_entity_poly.type
_entity_poly.pdbx_seq_one_letter_code
_entity_poly.pdbx_strand_id
1 'polypeptide(L)'
;KDKEILKVIACADLDSNKSELFSKNYKIDKFSVEEIFVNDDIDLIVNLTPPSSHFEISMKSLEHGKHVFSEKPISLSMEEGKKLYTAMKKNSVYLFAAPDTYLGPAFKKGTELLNSNQIGQIIGGSASFITHGVEGWHPNPEFYYKKGGGPLFDMGPYYLTALVKLLGPVIQVSSYSEKNFNKRLVDNPEVKYKEIEVEVDTHYVSLL
;
A
#
# COMPACT_ATOMS: atom_id res chain seq x y z
N LYS A 1 -18.83 -12.97 12.39
CA LYS A 1 -20.05 -12.35 12.94
C LYS A 1 -20.34 -10.95 12.41
N ASP A 2 -19.45 -10.36 11.57
CA ASP A 2 -19.58 -8.99 11.07
C ASP A 2 -19.89 -8.95 9.56
N LYS A 3 -20.73 -9.87 9.10
CA LYS A 3 -21.04 -10.05 7.68
C LYS A 3 -21.97 -8.99 7.07
N GLU A 4 -22.47 -8.04 7.86
CA GLU A 4 -23.48 -7.08 7.42
C GLU A 4 -22.95 -5.66 7.14
N ILE A 5 -21.67 -5.37 7.47
CA ILE A 5 -21.13 -4.00 7.34
C ILE A 5 -20.66 -3.73 5.90
N LEU A 6 -20.10 -4.74 5.22
CA LEU A 6 -19.62 -4.62 3.85
C LEU A 6 -20.16 -5.78 2.99
N LYS A 7 -20.68 -5.42 1.83
CA LYS A 7 -21.07 -6.39 0.79
C LYS A 7 -20.16 -6.21 -0.41
N VAL A 8 -19.41 -7.25 -0.75
CA VAL A 8 -18.65 -7.28 -2.01
C VAL A 8 -19.61 -7.66 -3.11
N ILE A 9 -19.85 -6.77 -4.06
CA ILE A 9 -20.83 -6.98 -5.13
C ILE A 9 -20.18 -7.31 -6.46
N ALA A 10 -18.97 -6.81 -6.75
CA ALA A 10 -18.31 -7.02 -8.02
C ALA A 10 -16.80 -7.08 -7.91
N CYS A 11 -16.15 -7.58 -8.94
CA CYS A 11 -14.72 -7.48 -9.18
C CYS A 11 -14.42 -7.08 -10.62
N ALA A 12 -13.27 -6.42 -10.81
CA ALA A 12 -12.70 -6.13 -12.12
C ALA A 12 -11.20 -6.38 -12.14
N ASP A 13 -10.67 -6.78 -13.26
CA ASP A 13 -9.25 -6.92 -13.55
C ASP A 13 -9.05 -6.70 -15.06
N LEU A 14 -7.90 -6.15 -15.46
CA LEU A 14 -7.51 -6.04 -16.87
C LEU A 14 -7.36 -7.42 -17.53
N ASP A 15 -6.96 -8.43 -16.74
CA ASP A 15 -6.97 -9.82 -17.15
C ASP A 15 -8.37 -10.42 -16.91
N SER A 16 -9.13 -10.55 -18.00
CA SER A 16 -10.48 -11.09 -17.98
C SER A 16 -10.58 -12.51 -17.38
N ASN A 17 -9.52 -13.33 -17.48
CA ASN A 17 -9.52 -14.67 -16.89
C ASN A 17 -9.44 -14.62 -15.36
N LYS A 18 -8.66 -13.67 -14.82
CA LYS A 18 -8.55 -13.47 -13.38
C LYS A 18 -9.87 -12.99 -12.78
N SER A 19 -10.50 -11.98 -13.39
CA SER A 19 -11.80 -11.50 -12.92
C SER A 19 -12.90 -12.56 -13.04
N GLU A 20 -12.90 -13.37 -14.10
CA GLU A 20 -13.82 -14.48 -14.28
C GLU A 20 -13.65 -15.55 -13.18
N LEU A 21 -12.39 -15.94 -12.92
CA LEU A 21 -12.08 -16.93 -11.89
C LEU A 21 -12.49 -16.44 -10.50
N PHE A 22 -12.19 -15.16 -10.19
CA PHE A 22 -12.54 -14.54 -8.92
C PHE A 22 -14.06 -14.44 -8.74
N SER A 23 -14.77 -13.96 -9.75
CA SER A 23 -16.24 -13.90 -9.78
C SER A 23 -16.88 -15.25 -9.49
N LYS A 24 -16.44 -16.31 -10.16
CA LYS A 24 -16.93 -17.68 -9.93
C LYS A 24 -16.66 -18.20 -8.53
N ASN A 25 -15.45 -17.99 -8.02
CA ASN A 25 -15.04 -18.49 -6.71
C ASN A 25 -15.81 -17.82 -5.57
N TYR A 26 -16.08 -16.52 -5.69
CA TYR A 26 -16.72 -15.74 -4.64
C TYR A 26 -18.21 -15.44 -4.89
N LYS A 27 -18.74 -15.87 -6.04
CA LYS A 27 -20.15 -15.66 -6.44
C LYS A 27 -20.56 -14.17 -6.40
N ILE A 28 -19.72 -13.32 -6.99
CA ILE A 28 -19.93 -11.90 -7.15
C ILE A 28 -19.92 -11.54 -8.64
N ASP A 29 -20.43 -10.37 -8.99
CA ASP A 29 -20.48 -9.94 -10.37
C ASP A 29 -19.08 -9.63 -10.92
N LYS A 30 -18.93 -9.83 -12.23
CA LYS A 30 -17.75 -9.40 -12.97
C LYS A 30 -18.11 -8.17 -13.78
N PHE A 31 -17.41 -7.08 -13.56
CA PHE A 31 -17.54 -5.85 -14.34
C PHE A 31 -16.23 -5.51 -15.05
N SER A 32 -16.32 -4.67 -16.05
CA SER A 32 -15.14 -3.96 -16.56
C SER A 32 -14.67 -2.91 -15.53
N VAL A 33 -13.45 -2.41 -15.71
CA VAL A 33 -12.91 -1.36 -14.82
C VAL A 33 -13.78 -0.09 -14.92
N GLU A 34 -14.28 0.25 -16.11
CA GLU A 34 -15.14 1.40 -16.34
C GLU A 34 -16.52 1.25 -15.69
N GLU A 35 -17.11 0.07 -15.78
CA GLU A 35 -18.42 -0.20 -15.15
C GLU A 35 -18.37 -0.05 -13.63
N ILE A 36 -17.26 -0.43 -12.99
CA ILE A 36 -17.09 -0.25 -11.54
C ILE A 36 -17.18 1.21 -11.13
N PHE A 37 -16.61 2.14 -11.88
CA PHE A 37 -16.64 3.56 -11.54
C PHE A 37 -18.04 4.17 -11.62
N VAL A 38 -18.83 3.77 -12.60
CA VAL A 38 -20.14 4.39 -12.89
C VAL A 38 -21.33 3.66 -12.26
N ASN A 39 -21.12 2.51 -11.65
CA ASN A 39 -22.21 1.74 -11.06
C ASN A 39 -22.67 2.38 -9.74
N ASP A 40 -23.95 2.75 -9.64
CA ASP A 40 -24.52 3.43 -8.48
C ASP A 40 -24.67 2.55 -7.24
N ASP A 41 -24.66 1.22 -7.40
CA ASP A 41 -24.70 0.27 -6.29
C ASP A 41 -23.35 0.08 -5.59
N ILE A 42 -22.28 0.70 -6.10
CA ILE A 42 -20.94 0.67 -5.53
C ILE A 42 -20.64 1.96 -4.78
N ASP A 43 -20.48 1.88 -3.46
CA ASP A 43 -20.10 3.01 -2.61
C ASP A 43 -18.57 3.11 -2.43
N LEU A 44 -17.89 1.96 -2.38
CA LEU A 44 -16.48 1.83 -2.03
C LEU A 44 -15.74 0.97 -3.05
N ILE A 45 -14.62 1.47 -3.53
CA ILE A 45 -13.69 0.71 -4.38
C ILE A 45 -12.47 0.31 -3.54
N VAL A 46 -12.17 -1.00 -3.51
CA VAL A 46 -10.95 -1.55 -2.92
C VAL A 46 -9.92 -1.69 -4.05
N ASN A 47 -8.93 -0.82 -4.06
CA ASN A 47 -7.91 -0.76 -5.10
C ASN A 47 -6.72 -1.66 -4.73
N LEU A 48 -6.64 -2.83 -5.35
CA LEU A 48 -5.60 -3.84 -5.18
C LEU A 48 -4.71 -3.96 -6.43
N THR A 49 -4.68 -2.95 -7.26
CA THR A 49 -3.85 -2.91 -8.46
C THR A 49 -2.35 -2.78 -8.10
N PRO A 50 -1.42 -2.92 -9.05
CA PRO A 50 -0.02 -2.63 -8.79
C PRO A 50 0.23 -1.15 -8.41
N PRO A 51 1.31 -0.85 -7.67
CA PRO A 51 1.63 0.52 -7.21
C PRO A 51 1.60 1.60 -8.29
N SER A 52 2.01 1.27 -9.51
CA SER A 52 1.98 2.19 -10.64
C SER A 52 0.58 2.64 -11.07
N SER A 53 -0.46 1.88 -10.70
CA SER A 53 -1.86 2.16 -11.06
C SER A 53 -2.68 2.71 -9.89
N HIS A 54 -2.12 2.75 -8.67
CA HIS A 54 -2.87 3.18 -7.49
C HIS A 54 -3.43 4.59 -7.64
N PHE A 55 -2.61 5.52 -8.13
CA PHE A 55 -3.01 6.91 -8.30
C PHE A 55 -4.16 7.04 -9.30
N GLU A 56 -4.02 6.45 -10.48
CA GLU A 56 -5.01 6.59 -11.56
C GLU A 56 -6.37 6.00 -11.17
N ILE A 57 -6.39 4.77 -10.66
CA ILE A 57 -7.62 4.09 -10.26
C ILE A 57 -8.28 4.82 -9.08
N SER A 58 -7.50 5.23 -8.08
CA SER A 58 -8.03 5.98 -6.94
C SER A 58 -8.58 7.34 -7.35
N MET A 59 -7.91 8.05 -8.25
CA MET A 59 -8.37 9.35 -8.75
C MET A 59 -9.70 9.23 -9.47
N LYS A 60 -9.81 8.31 -10.43
CA LYS A 60 -11.06 8.03 -11.14
C LYS A 60 -12.20 7.66 -10.19
N SER A 61 -11.92 6.82 -9.20
CA SER A 61 -12.92 6.45 -8.19
C SER A 61 -13.45 7.66 -7.43
N LEU A 62 -12.54 8.52 -6.94
CA LEU A 62 -12.91 9.74 -6.20
C LEU A 62 -13.69 10.72 -7.08
N GLU A 63 -13.33 10.87 -8.35
CA GLU A 63 -14.02 11.73 -9.33
C GLU A 63 -15.45 11.26 -9.63
N HIS A 64 -15.70 9.95 -9.54
CA HIS A 64 -17.04 9.35 -9.66
C HIS A 64 -17.80 9.27 -8.32
N GLY A 65 -17.32 9.96 -7.29
CA GLY A 65 -17.99 10.01 -5.98
C GLY A 65 -17.91 8.72 -5.18
N LYS A 66 -16.96 7.82 -5.49
CA LYS A 66 -16.76 6.58 -4.74
C LYS A 66 -15.73 6.78 -3.63
N HIS A 67 -15.97 6.15 -2.48
CA HIS A 67 -14.95 5.99 -1.45
C HIS A 67 -13.85 5.06 -1.97
N VAL A 68 -12.64 5.21 -1.44
CA VAL A 68 -11.50 4.39 -1.86
C VAL A 68 -10.78 3.82 -0.64
N PHE A 69 -10.48 2.52 -0.68
CA PHE A 69 -9.45 1.89 0.13
C PHE A 69 -8.39 1.33 -0.81
N SER A 70 -7.19 1.90 -0.78
CA SER A 70 -6.10 1.49 -1.67
C SER A 70 -5.05 0.66 -0.94
N GLU A 71 -4.44 -0.28 -1.63
CA GLU A 71 -3.17 -0.85 -1.18
C GLU A 71 -2.09 0.23 -1.09
N LYS A 72 -1.07 -0.08 -0.31
CA LYS A 72 0.12 0.77 -0.16
C LYS A 72 1.10 0.56 -1.36
N PRO A 73 1.87 1.56 -1.73
CA PRO A 73 1.76 2.98 -1.35
C PRO A 73 0.56 3.64 -2.02
N ILE A 74 -0.01 4.65 -1.37
CA ILE A 74 -1.20 5.36 -1.90
C ILE A 74 -0.92 6.07 -3.23
N SER A 75 0.34 6.49 -3.43
CA SER A 75 0.85 7.14 -4.64
C SER A 75 2.38 7.03 -4.67
N LEU A 76 2.99 7.32 -5.82
CA LEU A 76 4.44 7.28 -6.01
C LEU A 76 5.12 8.64 -5.87
N SER A 77 4.33 9.70 -5.66
CA SER A 77 4.86 11.04 -5.44
C SER A 77 3.99 11.86 -4.50
N MET A 78 4.59 12.87 -3.87
CA MET A 78 3.88 13.84 -3.04
C MET A 78 2.84 14.63 -3.86
N GLU A 79 3.14 14.92 -5.12
CA GLU A 79 2.22 15.64 -6.01
C GLU A 79 0.95 14.83 -6.27
N GLU A 80 1.08 13.54 -6.60
CA GLU A 80 -0.05 12.62 -6.75
C GLU A 80 -0.87 12.53 -5.46
N GLY A 81 -0.22 12.35 -4.32
CA GLY A 81 -0.88 12.29 -3.01
C GLY A 81 -1.70 13.56 -2.71
N LYS A 82 -1.17 14.75 -3.04
CA LYS A 82 -1.89 16.03 -2.90
C LYS A 82 -3.10 16.12 -3.83
N LYS A 83 -2.98 15.63 -5.06
CA LYS A 83 -4.11 15.58 -6.01
C LYS A 83 -5.22 14.66 -5.50
N LEU A 84 -4.89 13.47 -5.01
CA LEU A 84 -5.85 12.55 -4.39
C LEU A 84 -6.57 13.18 -3.19
N TYR A 85 -5.81 13.82 -2.30
CA TYR A 85 -6.39 14.51 -1.14
C TYR A 85 -7.35 15.63 -1.56
N THR A 86 -6.99 16.40 -2.57
CA THR A 86 -7.84 17.47 -3.11
C THR A 86 -9.12 16.91 -3.74
N ALA A 87 -9.02 15.84 -4.53
CA ALA A 87 -10.17 15.17 -5.15
C ALA A 87 -11.12 14.58 -4.07
N MET A 88 -10.57 13.93 -3.06
CA MET A 88 -11.30 13.41 -1.91
C MET A 88 -12.14 14.50 -1.25
N LYS A 89 -11.53 15.66 -0.95
CA LYS A 89 -12.22 16.79 -0.32
C LYS A 89 -13.30 17.39 -1.22
N LYS A 90 -12.97 17.60 -2.51
CA LYS A 90 -13.87 18.20 -3.50
C LYS A 90 -15.15 17.37 -3.67
N ASN A 91 -15.02 16.06 -3.72
CA ASN A 91 -16.14 15.14 -3.95
C ASN A 91 -16.81 14.64 -2.66
N SER A 92 -16.34 15.09 -1.47
CA SER A 92 -16.89 14.70 -0.15
C SER A 92 -16.90 13.20 0.08
N VAL A 93 -15.89 12.49 -0.39
CA VAL A 93 -15.69 11.05 -0.21
C VAL A 93 -14.48 10.78 0.67
N TYR A 94 -14.28 9.52 1.07
CA TYR A 94 -13.15 9.10 1.88
C TYR A 94 -12.11 8.38 1.04
N LEU A 95 -10.85 8.61 1.36
CA LEU A 95 -9.70 7.89 0.83
C LEU A 95 -8.90 7.32 1.99
N PHE A 96 -8.77 6.01 2.01
CA PHE A 96 -7.95 5.27 2.96
C PHE A 96 -6.87 4.50 2.21
N ALA A 97 -5.77 4.24 2.87
CA ALA A 97 -4.73 3.36 2.35
C ALA A 97 -4.21 2.41 3.42
N ALA A 98 -3.83 1.21 2.98
CA ALA A 98 -2.97 0.36 3.80
C ALA A 98 -1.63 1.11 4.12
N PRO A 99 -0.90 0.71 5.18
CA PRO A 99 -1.06 -0.51 5.94
C PRO A 99 -2.15 -0.45 7.01
N ASP A 100 -2.79 -1.58 7.27
CA ASP A 100 -3.82 -1.74 8.31
C ASP A 100 -3.28 -2.35 9.61
N THR A 101 -2.01 -2.77 9.63
CA THR A 101 -1.38 -3.49 10.75
C THR A 101 -1.45 -2.75 12.08
N TYR A 102 -1.43 -1.41 12.06
CA TYR A 102 -1.61 -0.58 13.27
C TYR A 102 -3.04 -0.67 13.86
N LEU A 103 -3.99 -1.22 13.14
CA LEU A 103 -5.35 -1.51 13.63
C LEU A 103 -5.41 -2.87 14.37
N GLY A 104 -4.37 -3.67 14.25
CA GLY A 104 -4.28 -4.99 14.89
C GLY A 104 -4.29 -4.92 16.43
N PRO A 105 -4.69 -6.02 17.09
CA PRO A 105 -4.85 -6.03 18.55
C PRO A 105 -3.54 -5.78 19.31
N ALA A 106 -2.43 -6.28 18.81
CA ALA A 106 -1.12 -6.07 19.43
C ALA A 106 -0.71 -4.59 19.43
N PHE A 107 -0.90 -3.90 18.31
CA PHE A 107 -0.59 -2.47 18.20
C PHE A 107 -1.53 -1.63 19.06
N LYS A 108 -2.82 -1.94 19.06
CA LYS A 108 -3.81 -1.28 19.94
C LYS A 108 -3.44 -1.43 21.40
N LYS A 109 -3.08 -2.66 21.84
CA LYS A 109 -2.65 -2.91 23.21
C LYS A 109 -1.37 -2.16 23.58
N GLY A 110 -0.39 -2.15 22.69
CA GLY A 110 0.83 -1.35 22.87
C GLY A 110 0.52 0.14 23.06
N THR A 111 -0.34 0.71 22.21
CA THR A 111 -0.78 2.11 22.32
C THR A 111 -1.51 2.40 23.63
N GLU A 112 -2.39 1.50 24.10
CA GLU A 112 -3.05 1.63 25.40
C GLU A 112 -2.04 1.68 26.56
N LEU A 113 -1.03 0.80 26.56
CA LEU A 113 0.01 0.76 27.58
C LEU A 113 0.86 2.04 27.59
N LEU A 114 1.21 2.55 26.41
CA LEU A 114 1.91 3.84 26.28
C LEU A 114 1.07 4.98 26.85
N ASN A 115 -0.21 5.06 26.48
CA ASN A 115 -1.13 6.10 26.92
C ASN A 115 -1.47 6.00 28.43
N SER A 116 -1.32 4.84 29.04
CA SER A 116 -1.54 4.63 30.48
C SER A 116 -0.39 5.11 31.36
N ASN A 117 0.65 5.69 30.77
CA ASN A 117 1.85 6.19 31.44
C ASN A 117 2.63 5.15 32.26
N GLN A 118 2.44 3.85 31.97
CA GLN A 118 3.11 2.76 32.71
C GLN A 118 4.62 2.74 32.49
N ILE A 119 5.09 3.26 31.36
CA ILE A 119 6.53 3.36 31.04
C ILE A 119 7.03 4.81 31.01
N GLY A 120 6.20 5.77 31.46
CA GLY A 120 6.52 7.19 31.44
C GLY A 120 6.40 7.83 30.05
N GLN A 121 7.04 8.99 29.90
CA GLN A 121 7.02 9.75 28.64
C GLN A 121 7.88 9.05 27.58
N ILE A 122 7.36 8.95 26.36
CA ILE A 122 8.14 8.51 25.20
C ILE A 122 9.13 9.61 24.83
N ILE A 123 10.41 9.29 24.76
CA ILE A 123 11.50 10.22 24.44
C ILE A 123 12.09 9.98 23.03
N GLY A 124 11.77 8.88 22.41
CA GLY A 124 12.26 8.51 21.08
C GLY A 124 11.88 7.08 20.72
N GLY A 125 12.19 6.71 19.49
CA GLY A 125 11.96 5.37 18.97
C GLY A 125 12.89 5.08 17.80
N SER A 126 13.05 3.79 17.49
CA SER A 126 13.74 3.34 16.30
C SER A 126 12.97 2.21 15.64
N ALA A 127 13.06 2.12 14.34
CA ALA A 127 12.53 1.01 13.57
C ALA A 127 13.55 0.59 12.52
N SER A 128 13.65 -0.71 12.27
CA SER A 128 14.55 -1.24 11.26
C SER A 128 13.90 -2.40 10.51
N PHE A 129 14.16 -2.46 9.22
CA PHE A 129 13.80 -3.57 8.36
C PHE A 129 15.03 -3.95 7.53
N ILE A 130 15.47 -5.18 7.67
CA ILE A 130 16.64 -5.71 6.99
C ILE A 130 16.26 -7.07 6.40
N THR A 131 16.45 -7.24 5.10
CA THR A 131 16.20 -8.49 4.39
C THR A 131 17.21 -8.66 3.26
N HIS A 132 17.40 -9.90 2.83
CA HIS A 132 18.21 -10.20 1.64
C HIS A 132 17.59 -9.61 0.37
N GLY A 133 16.26 -9.59 0.27
CA GLY A 133 15.50 -9.20 -0.92
C GLY A 133 14.34 -10.15 -1.16
N VAL A 134 13.65 -9.96 -2.26
CA VAL A 134 12.42 -10.73 -2.62
C VAL A 134 12.66 -11.75 -3.72
N GLU A 135 13.80 -11.72 -4.36
CA GLU A 135 14.14 -12.51 -5.57
C GLU A 135 14.20 -14.03 -5.36
N GLY A 136 14.35 -14.49 -4.11
CA GLY A 136 14.37 -15.92 -3.80
C GLY A 136 13.00 -16.56 -3.61
N TRP A 137 11.94 -15.78 -3.42
CA TRP A 137 10.64 -16.33 -3.05
C TRP A 137 9.44 -15.70 -3.77
N HIS A 138 9.56 -14.45 -4.24
CA HIS A 138 8.44 -13.77 -4.87
C HIS A 138 8.24 -14.24 -6.31
N PRO A 139 7.00 -14.54 -6.76
CA PRO A 139 6.74 -15.03 -8.12
C PRO A 139 7.01 -14.00 -9.21
N ASN A 140 7.02 -12.71 -8.87
CA ASN A 140 7.38 -11.62 -9.77
C ASN A 140 8.25 -10.60 -9.02
N PRO A 141 9.55 -10.87 -8.76
CA PRO A 141 10.40 -10.02 -7.93
C PRO A 141 10.83 -8.71 -8.61
N GLU A 142 10.70 -8.60 -9.93
CA GLU A 142 11.20 -7.45 -10.70
C GLU A 142 10.56 -6.13 -10.25
N PHE A 143 9.25 -6.10 -9.94
CA PHE A 143 8.54 -4.90 -9.52
C PHE A 143 9.20 -4.21 -8.32
N TYR A 144 9.79 -5.02 -7.41
CA TYR A 144 10.42 -4.52 -6.20
C TYR A 144 11.65 -3.65 -6.48
N TYR A 145 12.35 -3.90 -7.60
CA TYR A 145 13.57 -3.19 -7.98
C TYR A 145 13.36 -2.09 -9.01
N LYS A 146 12.09 -1.85 -9.40
CA LYS A 146 11.68 -0.79 -10.33
C LYS A 146 11.07 0.40 -9.61
N LYS A 147 10.91 1.51 -10.32
CA LYS A 147 10.30 2.74 -9.78
C LYS A 147 8.95 2.45 -9.11
N GLY A 148 8.81 2.89 -7.87
CA GLY A 148 7.65 2.62 -7.02
C GLY A 148 7.75 1.36 -6.18
N GLY A 149 8.85 0.61 -6.30
CA GLY A 149 9.23 -0.50 -5.44
C GLY A 149 10.33 -0.11 -4.45
N GLY A 150 11.12 -1.10 -4.05
CA GLY A 150 12.18 -0.97 -3.06
C GLY A 150 11.68 -0.99 -1.61
N PRO A 151 12.62 -1.13 -0.66
CA PRO A 151 12.26 -1.28 0.75
C PRO A 151 11.50 -0.09 1.31
N LEU A 152 11.74 1.12 0.81
CA LEU A 152 11.05 2.32 1.30
C LEU A 152 9.56 2.31 0.92
N PHE A 153 9.22 2.01 -0.34
CA PHE A 153 7.81 1.99 -0.78
C PHE A 153 7.09 0.69 -0.39
N ASP A 154 7.83 -0.42 -0.27
CA ASP A 154 7.22 -1.69 0.10
C ASP A 154 7.00 -1.81 1.62
N MET A 155 8.04 -1.58 2.42
CA MET A 155 7.99 -1.77 3.87
C MET A 155 7.94 -0.48 4.68
N GLY A 156 8.48 0.62 4.16
CA GLY A 156 8.45 1.93 4.83
C GLY A 156 7.07 2.36 5.32
N PRO A 157 5.97 2.19 4.55
CA PRO A 157 4.64 2.56 5.02
C PRO A 157 4.24 1.92 6.35
N TYR A 158 4.62 0.67 6.61
CA TYR A 158 4.32 -0.02 7.87
C TYR A 158 5.01 0.64 9.06
N TYR A 159 6.32 0.88 8.94
CA TYR A 159 7.14 1.44 10.01
C TYR A 159 6.88 2.93 10.23
N LEU A 160 6.77 3.70 9.15
CA LEU A 160 6.49 5.13 9.23
C LEU A 160 5.10 5.40 9.82
N THR A 161 4.08 4.64 9.42
CA THR A 161 2.74 4.75 10.00
C THR A 161 2.76 4.42 11.49
N ALA A 162 3.49 3.38 11.90
CA ALA A 162 3.62 3.02 13.30
C ALA A 162 4.33 4.12 14.11
N LEU A 163 5.46 4.64 13.62
CA LEU A 163 6.21 5.71 14.27
C LEU A 163 5.37 6.99 14.42
N VAL A 164 4.72 7.44 13.34
CA VAL A 164 3.85 8.62 13.37
C VAL A 164 2.67 8.43 14.33
N LYS A 165 2.10 7.23 14.37
CA LYS A 165 0.99 6.93 15.29
C LYS A 165 1.41 6.96 16.76
N LEU A 166 2.63 6.54 17.08
CA LEU A 166 3.14 6.45 18.45
C LEU A 166 3.82 7.74 18.93
N LEU A 167 4.54 8.43 18.04
CA LEU A 167 5.40 9.57 18.39
C LEU A 167 4.85 10.93 17.91
N GLY A 168 3.83 10.92 17.04
CA GLY A 168 3.28 12.13 16.45
C GLY A 168 3.83 12.44 15.05
N PRO A 169 3.44 13.58 14.47
CA PRO A 169 3.80 13.94 13.10
C PRO A 169 5.30 14.23 12.97
N VAL A 170 5.87 13.84 11.83
CA VAL A 170 7.24 14.18 11.46
C VAL A 170 7.33 15.69 11.19
N ILE A 171 8.28 16.36 11.83
CA ILE A 171 8.53 17.79 11.69
C ILE A 171 9.77 18.11 10.84
N GLN A 172 10.71 17.17 10.78
CA GLN A 172 11.95 17.30 10.02
C GLN A 172 12.42 15.92 9.57
N VAL A 173 13.08 15.87 8.42
CA VAL A 173 13.69 14.62 7.89
C VAL A 173 15.12 14.91 7.47
N SER A 174 16.03 14.00 7.85
CA SER A 174 17.36 13.91 7.28
C SER A 174 17.58 12.44 6.87
N SER A 175 17.90 12.20 5.61
CA SER A 175 17.98 10.84 5.08
C SER A 175 19.14 10.68 4.12
N TYR A 176 19.72 9.48 4.15
CA TYR A 176 20.65 8.99 3.16
C TYR A 176 20.07 7.73 2.51
N SER A 177 20.27 7.61 1.21
CA SER A 177 19.89 6.39 0.49
C SER A 177 20.95 6.02 -0.54
N GLU A 178 21.02 4.73 -0.86
CA GLU A 178 21.99 4.20 -1.81
C GLU A 178 21.49 2.93 -2.51
N LYS A 179 21.87 2.78 -3.75
CA LYS A 179 21.72 1.57 -4.52
C LYS A 179 23.02 0.76 -4.46
N ASN A 180 23.08 -0.24 -3.56
CA ASN A 180 24.30 -1.02 -3.33
C ASN A 180 24.65 -1.98 -4.48
N PHE A 181 23.65 -2.45 -5.23
CA PHE A 181 23.82 -3.36 -6.35
C PHE A 181 23.09 -2.86 -7.59
N ASN A 182 23.75 -2.90 -8.74
CA ASN A 182 23.09 -2.56 -10.02
C ASN A 182 22.19 -3.68 -10.52
N LYS A 183 22.42 -4.91 -10.07
CA LYS A 183 21.72 -6.12 -10.48
C LYS A 183 21.49 -7.05 -9.31
N ARG A 184 20.38 -7.79 -9.37
CA ARG A 184 20.07 -8.89 -8.43
C ARG A 184 19.92 -10.18 -9.21
N LEU A 185 20.52 -11.26 -8.69
CA LEU A 185 20.36 -12.60 -9.25
C LEU A 185 19.10 -13.22 -8.67
N VAL A 186 18.30 -13.83 -9.55
CA VAL A 186 17.07 -14.53 -9.20
C VAL A 186 17.37 -16.01 -9.04
N ASP A 187 17.15 -16.53 -7.85
CA ASP A 187 17.31 -17.94 -7.52
C ASP A 187 15.98 -18.68 -7.33
N ASN A 188 14.86 -17.99 -7.52
CA ASN A 188 13.52 -18.60 -7.52
C ASN A 188 13.32 -19.42 -8.82
N PRO A 189 13.13 -20.76 -8.73
CA PRO A 189 12.98 -21.62 -9.91
C PRO A 189 11.71 -21.37 -10.72
N GLU A 190 10.69 -20.73 -10.12
CA GLU A 190 9.43 -20.39 -10.79
C GLU A 190 9.54 -19.15 -11.67
N VAL A 191 10.61 -18.36 -11.52
CA VAL A 191 10.83 -17.14 -12.27
C VAL A 191 11.67 -17.44 -13.54
N LYS A 192 11.19 -16.97 -14.69
CA LYS A 192 11.80 -17.28 -15.99
C LYS A 192 13.11 -16.56 -16.26
N TYR A 193 13.34 -15.40 -15.65
CA TYR A 193 14.55 -14.60 -15.82
C TYR A 193 15.50 -14.83 -14.65
N LYS A 194 16.79 -14.66 -14.91
CA LYS A 194 17.86 -14.96 -13.95
C LYS A 194 18.47 -13.70 -13.30
N GLU A 195 18.17 -12.54 -13.82
CA GLU A 195 18.77 -11.28 -13.39
C GLU A 195 17.75 -10.15 -13.47
N ILE A 196 17.81 -9.23 -12.51
CA ILE A 196 16.98 -8.03 -12.43
C ILE A 196 17.88 -6.80 -12.37
N GLU A 197 17.65 -5.83 -13.25
CA GLU A 197 18.26 -4.50 -13.15
C GLU A 197 17.60 -3.70 -12.02
N VAL A 198 18.44 -3.16 -11.13
CA VAL A 198 17.97 -2.38 -9.96
C VAL A 198 17.94 -0.91 -10.35
N GLU A 199 16.75 -0.30 -10.30
CA GLU A 199 16.53 1.10 -10.68
C GLU A 199 16.30 2.02 -9.48
N VAL A 200 16.11 1.45 -8.29
CA VAL A 200 15.78 2.20 -7.07
C VAL A 200 16.85 1.99 -6.00
N ASP A 201 16.94 2.91 -5.06
CA ASP A 201 17.76 2.70 -3.88
C ASP A 201 17.23 1.54 -3.05
N THR A 202 18.14 0.77 -2.48
CA THR A 202 17.84 -0.44 -1.71
C THR A 202 18.31 -0.37 -0.27
N HIS A 203 18.98 0.72 0.10
CA HIS A 203 19.40 1.02 1.46
C HIS A 203 18.97 2.44 1.85
N TYR A 204 18.36 2.59 3.01
CA TYR A 204 17.91 3.87 3.54
C TYR A 204 18.25 3.97 5.02
N VAL A 205 18.74 5.13 5.44
CA VAL A 205 18.88 5.52 6.83
C VAL A 205 18.26 6.90 6.99
N SER A 206 17.33 7.05 7.93
CA SER A 206 16.60 8.30 8.12
C SER A 206 16.51 8.68 9.58
N LEU A 207 16.64 9.96 9.86
CA LEU A 207 16.27 10.61 11.11
C LEU A 207 14.99 11.40 10.88
N LEU A 208 14.04 11.25 11.77
CA LEU A 208 12.71 11.85 11.69
C LEU A 208 12.45 12.75 12.89
#